data_c0512fed1861276c59a6a079878fb2fe
#
_entry.id   c0512fed1861276c59a6a079878fb2fe
#
_cell.length_a   1.000
_cell.length_b   1.000
_cell.length_c   1.000
_cell.angle_alpha   90.00
_cell.angle_beta   90.00
_cell.angle_gamma   90.00
#
_symmetry.space_group_name_H-M   'P 1'
#
loop_
_entity.id
_entity.type
_entity.pdbx_description
1 polymer ?
#
loop_
_entity_poly.entity_id
_entity_poly.type
_entity_poly.pdbx_seq_one_letter_code
_entity_poly.pdbx_strand_id
1 'polypeptide(L)'
;MMNGAIQVRGLKKSYNNNIVLNGLDFEIEKGEIFALLGVNGAGKTTTLECIEGLRKYDSGTIMVNGKLGIQLQSSSLPAHIKPMEAVKLFAKWNRSKIDYTMLNALGMKEIEKKQYIQLSTGQKRRLHLALALIGNPDIIFLDEPTAGLDVEGRVSLHEQIRKLKSCLLYTSPSPRDRG
;
A
#
# COMPACT_ATOMS: atom_id res chain seq x y z
N MET A 1 4.02 26.17 -9.35
CA MET A 1 4.82 25.02 -8.85
C MET A 1 3.83 23.87 -8.68
N MET A 2 4.09 22.70 -9.29
CA MET A 2 3.18 21.55 -9.17
C MET A 2 3.28 20.99 -7.75
N ASN A 3 2.20 21.12 -6.97
CA ASN A 3 2.15 20.64 -5.58
C ASN A 3 1.66 19.19 -5.47
N GLY A 4 1.34 18.54 -6.59
CA GLY A 4 0.83 17.18 -6.62
C GLY A 4 1.88 16.15 -6.25
N ALA A 5 1.51 15.19 -5.39
CA ALA A 5 2.32 14.02 -5.09
C ALA A 5 2.29 13.03 -6.26
N ILE A 6 1.10 12.85 -6.86
CA ILE A 6 0.91 12.01 -8.05
C ILE A 6 0.02 12.75 -9.04
N GLN A 7 0.37 12.66 -10.31
CA GLN A 7 -0.47 13.11 -11.41
C GLN A 7 -0.56 12.02 -12.48
N VAL A 8 -1.78 11.62 -12.82
CA VAL A 8 -2.09 10.64 -13.87
C VAL A 8 -2.94 11.34 -14.93
N ARG A 9 -2.55 11.24 -16.20
CA ARG A 9 -3.27 11.85 -17.33
C ARG A 9 -3.41 10.87 -18.48
N GLY A 10 -4.65 10.63 -18.90
CA GLY A 10 -5.00 9.80 -20.05
C GLY A 10 -4.48 8.37 -19.97
N LEU A 11 -4.36 7.80 -18.78
CA LEU A 11 -3.76 6.48 -18.59
C LEU A 11 -4.59 5.39 -19.23
N LYS A 12 -3.98 4.64 -20.17
CA LYS A 12 -4.61 3.51 -20.83
C LYS A 12 -3.78 2.24 -20.69
N LYS A 13 -4.50 1.14 -20.49
CA LYS A 13 -3.92 -0.20 -20.43
C LYS A 13 -4.89 -1.24 -20.96
N SER A 14 -4.39 -2.07 -21.86
CA SER A 14 -5.13 -3.20 -22.43
C SER A 14 -4.33 -4.49 -22.26
N TYR A 15 -5.04 -5.61 -22.21
CA TYR A 15 -4.49 -6.95 -22.27
C TYR A 15 -5.15 -7.68 -23.43
N ASN A 16 -4.39 -8.00 -24.46
CA ASN A 16 -4.91 -8.48 -25.73
C ASN A 16 -5.98 -7.52 -26.26
N ASN A 17 -7.23 -7.96 -26.40
CA ASN A 17 -8.35 -7.13 -26.85
C ASN A 17 -9.23 -6.57 -25.72
N ASN A 18 -8.81 -6.76 -24.44
CA ASN A 18 -9.57 -6.29 -23.30
C ASN A 18 -8.98 -5.00 -22.74
N ILE A 19 -9.74 -3.90 -22.82
CA ILE A 19 -9.36 -2.59 -22.28
C ILE A 19 -9.63 -2.61 -20.76
N VAL A 20 -8.58 -2.46 -19.95
CA VAL A 20 -8.67 -2.42 -18.49
C VAL A 20 -8.65 -0.99 -17.95
N LEU A 21 -7.83 -0.12 -18.53
CA LEU A 21 -7.80 1.31 -18.23
C LEU A 21 -8.09 2.09 -19.52
N ASN A 22 -9.07 2.98 -19.48
CA ASN A 22 -9.52 3.72 -20.66
C ASN A 22 -9.47 5.25 -20.45
N GLY A 23 -8.26 5.81 -20.36
CA GLY A 23 -8.07 7.25 -20.23
C GLY A 23 -8.34 7.75 -18.81
N LEU A 24 -7.72 7.13 -17.81
CA LEU A 24 -7.86 7.52 -16.41
C LEU A 24 -7.08 8.80 -16.12
N ASP A 25 -7.77 9.79 -15.52
CA ASP A 25 -7.22 11.08 -15.11
C ASP A 25 -7.48 11.32 -13.63
N PHE A 26 -6.44 11.62 -12.85
CA PHE A 26 -6.57 12.11 -11.49
C PHE A 26 -5.26 12.73 -10.99
N GLU A 27 -5.35 13.46 -9.90
CA GLU A 27 -4.24 14.09 -9.21
C GLU A 27 -4.40 13.88 -7.70
N ILE A 28 -3.30 13.70 -7.00
CA ILE A 28 -3.25 13.51 -5.56
C ILE A 28 -2.24 14.47 -4.99
N GLU A 29 -2.65 15.23 -3.98
CA GLU A 29 -1.80 16.18 -3.28
C GLU A 29 -1.01 15.52 -2.14
N LYS A 30 0.05 16.20 -1.69
CA LYS A 30 0.82 15.71 -0.52
C LYS A 30 -0.06 15.75 0.74
N GLY A 31 -0.03 14.64 1.49
CA GLY A 31 -0.82 14.49 2.71
C GLY A 31 -2.29 14.10 2.49
N GLU A 32 -2.70 13.92 1.24
CA GLU A 32 -4.04 13.45 0.92
C GLU A 32 -4.17 11.93 1.10
N ILE A 33 -5.35 11.47 1.54
CA ILE A 33 -5.72 10.05 1.53
C ILE A 33 -6.63 9.82 0.34
N PHE A 34 -6.15 9.07 -0.63
CA PHE A 34 -6.90 8.77 -1.85
C PHE A 34 -7.27 7.27 -1.91
N ALA A 35 -8.48 6.97 -2.32
CA ALA A 35 -8.97 5.59 -2.43
C ALA A 35 -9.47 5.29 -3.84
N LEU A 36 -8.96 4.22 -4.44
CA LEU A 36 -9.51 3.64 -5.67
C LEU A 36 -10.61 2.65 -5.31
N LEU A 37 -11.85 3.01 -5.63
CA LEU A 37 -13.03 2.19 -5.40
C LEU A 37 -13.53 1.60 -6.72
N GLY A 38 -14.05 0.39 -6.68
CA GLY A 38 -14.63 -0.26 -7.86
C GLY A 38 -14.80 -1.77 -7.66
N VAL A 39 -15.59 -2.39 -8.52
CA VAL A 39 -15.79 -3.84 -8.55
C VAL A 39 -14.49 -4.59 -8.85
N ASN A 40 -14.46 -5.89 -8.59
CA ASN A 40 -13.34 -6.73 -8.97
C ASN A 40 -13.17 -6.70 -10.50
N GLY A 41 -11.91 -6.58 -10.95
CA GLY A 41 -11.60 -6.41 -12.38
C GLY A 41 -11.69 -4.98 -12.91
N ALA A 42 -12.08 -3.99 -12.10
CA ALA A 42 -12.16 -2.57 -12.52
C ALA A 42 -10.79 -1.89 -12.76
N GLY A 43 -9.69 -2.62 -12.76
CA GLY A 43 -8.36 -2.08 -13.04
C GLY A 43 -7.66 -1.40 -11.86
N LYS A 44 -8.19 -1.51 -10.62
CA LYS A 44 -7.58 -0.88 -9.41
C LYS A 44 -6.11 -1.28 -9.22
N THR A 45 -5.85 -2.58 -9.12
CA THR A 45 -4.48 -3.11 -8.95
C THR A 45 -3.60 -2.76 -10.16
N THR A 46 -4.14 -2.85 -11.39
CA THR A 46 -3.42 -2.44 -12.60
C THR A 46 -3.02 -0.96 -12.56
N THR A 47 -3.92 -0.08 -12.06
CA THR A 47 -3.62 1.35 -11.91
C THR A 47 -2.47 1.56 -10.92
N LEU A 48 -2.53 0.92 -9.74
CA LEU A 48 -1.46 1.01 -8.74
C LEU A 48 -0.14 0.50 -9.31
N GLU A 49 -0.12 -0.70 -9.91
CA GLU A 49 1.09 -1.28 -10.49
C GLU A 49 1.69 -0.40 -11.60
N CYS A 50 0.87 0.31 -12.39
CA CYS A 50 1.36 1.27 -13.37
C CYS A 50 2.03 2.48 -12.69
N ILE A 51 1.43 3.02 -11.64
CA ILE A 51 1.97 4.17 -10.89
C ILE A 51 3.27 3.78 -10.15
N GLU A 52 3.33 2.58 -9.62
CA GLU A 52 4.51 2.00 -8.95
C GLU A 52 5.66 1.69 -9.92
N GLY A 53 5.39 1.73 -11.24
CA GLY A 53 6.37 1.34 -12.26
C GLY A 53 6.57 -0.16 -12.40
N LEU A 54 5.76 -0.97 -11.73
CA LEU A 54 5.81 -2.44 -11.81
C LEU A 54 5.18 -2.96 -13.11
N ARG A 55 4.34 -2.15 -13.75
CA ARG A 55 3.64 -2.51 -14.99
C ARG A 55 3.74 -1.41 -16.04
N LYS A 56 4.03 -1.79 -17.28
CA LYS A 56 3.99 -0.87 -18.41
C LYS A 56 2.54 -0.59 -18.81
N TYR A 57 2.24 0.66 -19.14
CA TYR A 57 0.96 1.12 -19.68
C TYR A 57 1.10 1.43 -21.18
N ASP A 58 -0.03 1.51 -21.88
CA ASP A 58 -0.04 1.62 -23.34
C ASP A 58 0.07 3.08 -23.80
N SER A 59 -0.60 4.00 -23.08
CA SER A 59 -0.51 5.45 -23.32
C SER A 59 -0.92 6.26 -22.08
N GLY A 60 -0.66 7.56 -22.11
CA GLY A 60 -0.87 8.48 -21.00
C GLY A 60 0.45 8.90 -20.36
N THR A 61 0.33 9.62 -19.23
CA THR A 61 1.50 10.06 -18.45
C THR A 61 1.23 9.83 -16.96
N ILE A 62 2.28 9.40 -16.26
CA ILE A 62 2.29 9.26 -14.81
C ILE A 62 3.49 10.04 -14.28
N MET A 63 3.24 10.99 -13.37
CA MET A 63 4.29 11.68 -12.62
C MET A 63 4.11 11.38 -11.14
N VAL A 64 5.21 11.00 -10.49
CA VAL A 64 5.27 10.71 -9.06
C VAL A 64 6.37 11.57 -8.44
N ASN A 65 6.00 12.44 -7.51
CA ASN A 65 6.88 13.38 -6.85
C ASN A 65 7.07 12.99 -5.38
N GLY A 66 7.97 12.05 -5.11
CA GLY A 66 8.26 11.59 -3.77
C GLY A 66 8.71 10.14 -3.73
N LYS A 67 9.06 9.71 -2.53
CA LYS A 67 9.49 8.36 -2.23
C LYS A 67 8.27 7.47 -1.99
N LEU A 68 8.22 6.32 -2.64
CA LEU A 68 7.13 5.36 -2.52
C LEU A 68 7.39 4.33 -1.42
N GLY A 69 6.34 4.05 -0.61
CA GLY A 69 6.22 2.86 0.22
C GLY A 69 5.09 1.98 -0.33
N ILE A 70 5.34 0.70 -0.55
CA ILE A 70 4.40 -0.19 -1.21
C ILE A 70 4.06 -1.37 -0.30
N GLN A 71 2.76 -1.59 -0.08
CA GLN A 71 2.24 -2.81 0.52
C GLN A 71 1.47 -3.60 -0.54
N LEU A 72 2.09 -4.63 -1.11
CA LEU A 72 1.44 -5.49 -2.10
C LEU A 72 0.43 -6.45 -1.45
N GLN A 73 -0.67 -6.73 -2.16
CA GLN A 73 -1.73 -7.65 -1.72
C GLN A 73 -1.20 -9.08 -1.48
N SER A 74 -0.34 -9.56 -2.36
CA SER A 74 0.19 -10.93 -2.37
C SER A 74 1.60 -11.05 -1.77
N SER A 75 2.10 -10.03 -1.08
CA SER A 75 3.42 -10.11 -0.48
C SER A 75 3.45 -11.13 0.65
N SER A 76 4.32 -12.13 0.53
CA SER A 76 4.60 -13.09 1.59
C SER A 76 6.06 -13.01 1.98
N LEU A 77 6.30 -13.03 3.29
CA LEU A 77 7.64 -13.16 3.84
C LEU A 77 7.97 -14.64 4.06
N PRO A 78 9.26 -15.01 4.15
CA PRO A 78 9.65 -16.36 4.54
C PRO A 78 8.94 -16.80 5.83
N ALA A 79 8.44 -18.05 5.85
CA ALA A 79 7.57 -18.55 6.92
C ALA A 79 8.16 -18.39 8.34
N HIS A 80 9.45 -18.54 8.47
CA HIS A 80 10.17 -18.55 9.77
C HIS A 80 10.83 -17.21 10.11
N ILE A 81 10.74 -16.19 9.25
CA ILE A 81 11.31 -14.88 9.56
C ILE A 81 10.54 -14.23 10.72
N LYS A 82 11.27 -13.59 11.63
CA LYS A 82 10.65 -12.79 12.70
C LYS A 82 10.38 -11.36 12.23
N PRO A 83 9.35 -10.66 12.76
CA PRO A 83 9.03 -9.30 12.39
C PRO A 83 10.20 -8.32 12.43
N MET A 84 11.02 -8.38 13.49
CA MET A 84 12.18 -7.49 13.60
C MET A 84 13.32 -7.83 12.65
N GLU A 85 13.44 -9.07 12.19
CA GLU A 85 14.39 -9.47 11.15
C GLU A 85 13.95 -8.88 9.79
N ALA A 86 12.65 -8.96 9.48
CA ALA A 86 12.10 -8.33 8.30
C ALA A 86 12.30 -6.80 8.33
N VAL A 87 11.99 -6.15 9.46
CA VAL A 87 12.21 -4.71 9.65
C VAL A 87 13.67 -4.32 9.39
N LYS A 88 14.62 -5.05 9.98
CA LYS A 88 16.07 -4.80 9.78
C LYS A 88 16.48 -4.97 8.31
N LEU A 89 15.97 -6.01 7.66
CA LEU A 89 16.25 -6.28 6.24
C LEU A 89 15.75 -5.12 5.36
N PHE A 90 14.51 -4.68 5.56
CA PHE A 90 13.92 -3.58 4.80
C PHE A 90 14.58 -2.24 5.10
N ALA A 91 14.93 -1.98 6.36
CA ALA A 91 15.68 -0.77 6.74
C ALA A 91 17.06 -0.72 6.06
N LYS A 92 17.78 -1.85 6.02
CA LYS A 92 19.05 -1.97 5.30
C LYS A 92 18.87 -1.74 3.79
N TRP A 93 17.85 -2.34 3.18
CA TRP A 93 17.54 -2.16 1.76
C TRP A 93 17.25 -0.70 1.44
N ASN A 94 16.40 -0.03 2.25
CA ASN A 94 16.04 1.38 2.08
C ASN A 94 17.14 2.35 2.55
N ARG A 95 18.27 1.86 3.07
CA ARG A 95 19.36 2.68 3.67
C ARG A 95 18.83 3.66 4.70
N SER A 96 17.87 3.23 5.51
CA SER A 96 17.17 4.07 6.50
C SER A 96 17.42 3.59 7.93
N LYS A 97 17.24 4.51 8.88
CA LYS A 97 17.18 4.15 10.30
C LYS A 97 15.82 3.54 10.63
N ILE A 98 15.80 2.66 11.63
CA ILE A 98 14.56 2.07 12.14
C ILE A 98 13.88 3.09 13.06
N ASP A 99 12.63 3.43 12.76
CA ASP A 99 11.78 4.22 13.64
C ASP A 99 11.03 3.31 14.62
N TYR A 100 11.59 3.19 15.82
CA TYR A 100 10.99 2.38 16.89
C TYR A 100 9.67 2.97 17.41
N THR A 101 9.47 4.29 17.30
CA THR A 101 8.22 4.95 17.71
C THR A 101 7.08 4.51 16.81
N MET A 102 7.30 4.55 15.50
CA MET A 102 6.34 4.04 14.50
C MET A 102 6.06 2.54 14.71
N LEU A 103 7.10 1.72 14.92
CA LEU A 103 6.93 0.28 15.15
C LEU A 103 6.10 -0.02 16.41
N ASN A 104 6.33 0.71 17.49
CA ASN A 104 5.55 0.58 18.72
C ASN A 104 4.09 1.00 18.50
N ALA A 105 3.83 2.10 17.78
CA ALA A 105 2.49 2.55 17.44
C ALA A 105 1.71 1.50 16.61
N LEU A 106 2.41 0.71 15.80
CA LEU A 106 1.84 -0.41 15.02
C LEU A 106 1.77 -1.73 15.80
N GLY A 107 2.12 -1.74 17.10
CA GLY A 107 2.04 -2.93 17.95
C GLY A 107 3.07 -4.02 17.59
N MET A 108 4.22 -3.65 16.98
CA MET A 108 5.24 -4.61 16.59
C MET A 108 5.86 -5.35 17.78
N LYS A 109 5.88 -4.73 18.97
CA LYS A 109 6.38 -5.35 20.21
C LYS A 109 5.60 -6.62 20.59
N GLU A 110 4.30 -6.66 20.35
CA GLU A 110 3.43 -7.81 20.65
C GLU A 110 3.76 -9.06 19.83
N ILE A 111 4.36 -8.87 18.65
CA ILE A 111 4.61 -9.94 17.67
C ILE A 111 6.09 -10.19 17.43
N GLU A 112 7.00 -9.46 18.06
CA GLU A 112 8.42 -9.48 17.77
C GLU A 112 9.08 -10.87 17.92
N LYS A 113 8.55 -11.71 18.84
CA LYS A 113 9.07 -13.06 19.13
C LYS A 113 8.45 -14.15 18.25
N LYS A 114 7.33 -13.87 17.55
CA LYS A 114 6.64 -14.83 16.71
C LYS A 114 7.34 -14.95 15.35
N GLN A 115 7.19 -16.11 14.71
CA GLN A 115 7.54 -16.29 13.30
C GLN A 115 6.38 -15.83 12.42
N TYR A 116 6.66 -15.44 11.18
CA TYR A 116 5.64 -14.92 10.23
C TYR A 116 4.47 -15.88 10.04
N ILE A 117 4.75 -17.20 9.99
CA ILE A 117 3.70 -18.22 9.85
C ILE A 117 2.73 -18.27 11.04
N GLN A 118 3.19 -17.85 12.23
CA GLN A 118 2.41 -17.85 13.47
C GLN A 118 1.55 -16.59 13.66
N LEU A 119 1.72 -15.60 12.76
CA LEU A 119 0.97 -14.36 12.82
C LEU A 119 -0.47 -14.54 12.31
N SER A 120 -1.43 -13.93 13.01
CA SER A 120 -2.80 -13.79 12.49
C SER A 120 -2.81 -12.90 11.24
N THR A 121 -3.91 -12.94 10.47
CA THR A 121 -4.07 -12.07 9.30
C THR A 121 -3.89 -10.60 9.64
N GLY A 122 -4.49 -10.13 10.75
CA GLY A 122 -4.32 -8.74 11.20
C GLY A 122 -2.88 -8.41 11.61
N GLN A 123 -2.19 -9.33 12.29
CA GLN A 123 -0.78 -9.16 12.65
C GLN A 123 0.12 -9.10 11.41
N LYS A 124 -0.14 -9.94 10.40
CA LYS A 124 0.57 -9.88 9.11
C LYS A 124 0.34 -8.53 8.41
N ARG A 125 -0.90 -8.04 8.38
CA ARG A 125 -1.22 -6.73 7.79
C ARG A 125 -0.49 -5.59 8.48
N ARG A 126 -0.48 -5.58 9.83
CA ARG A 126 0.29 -4.58 10.59
C ARG A 126 1.79 -4.63 10.29
N LEU A 127 2.36 -5.84 10.18
CA LEU A 127 3.77 -6.00 9.79
C LEU A 127 4.02 -5.46 8.39
N HIS A 128 3.20 -5.80 7.39
CA HIS A 128 3.36 -5.30 6.02
C HIS A 128 3.22 -3.78 5.94
N LEU A 129 2.30 -3.19 6.71
CA LEU A 129 2.18 -1.74 6.82
C LEU A 129 3.46 -1.12 7.42
N ALA A 130 4.00 -1.73 8.49
CA ALA A 130 5.25 -1.28 9.08
C ALA A 130 6.40 -1.31 8.07
N LEU A 131 6.51 -2.37 7.26
CA LEU A 131 7.54 -2.50 6.22
C LEU A 131 7.38 -1.45 5.12
N ALA A 132 6.15 -1.14 4.70
CA ALA A 132 5.87 -0.10 3.72
C ALA A 132 6.26 1.31 4.21
N LEU A 133 6.21 1.53 5.52
CA LEU A 133 6.59 2.81 6.15
C LEU A 133 8.09 2.97 6.37
N ILE A 134 8.88 1.91 6.24
CA ILE A 134 10.33 1.98 6.42
C ILE A 134 10.94 2.92 5.38
N GLY A 135 11.77 3.82 5.85
CA GLY A 135 12.42 4.81 4.99
C GLY A 135 11.64 6.12 4.88
N ASN A 136 10.56 6.27 5.64
CA ASN A 136 9.73 7.48 5.69
C ASN A 136 9.28 7.92 4.27
N PRO A 137 8.46 7.10 3.59
CA PRO A 137 7.98 7.44 2.25
C PRO A 137 7.07 8.66 2.28
N ASP A 138 7.07 9.43 1.19
CA ASP A 138 6.15 10.55 0.99
C ASP A 138 4.76 10.07 0.57
N ILE A 139 4.70 8.90 -0.08
CA ILE A 139 3.50 8.29 -0.64
C ILE A 139 3.46 6.83 -0.26
N ILE A 140 2.31 6.34 0.18
CA ILE A 140 2.15 4.93 0.57
C ILE A 140 1.02 4.31 -0.24
N PHE A 141 1.33 3.19 -0.91
CA PHE A 141 0.35 2.37 -1.61
C PHE A 141 -0.09 1.20 -0.74
N LEU A 142 -1.41 1.08 -0.55
CA LEU A 142 -2.02 -0.02 0.18
C LEU A 142 -3.05 -0.70 -0.71
N ASP A 143 -2.78 -1.93 -1.13
CA ASP A 143 -3.73 -2.73 -1.91
C ASP A 143 -4.54 -3.63 -0.97
N GLU A 144 -5.85 -3.37 -0.90
CA GLU A 144 -6.82 -4.07 -0.04
C GLU A 144 -6.34 -4.26 1.42
N PRO A 145 -5.91 -3.19 2.13
CA PRO A 145 -5.28 -3.32 3.44
C PRO A 145 -6.21 -3.92 4.50
N THR A 146 -7.52 -3.87 4.29
CA THR A 146 -8.55 -4.39 5.22
C THR A 146 -9.08 -5.77 4.85
N ALA A 147 -8.60 -6.38 3.76
CA ALA A 147 -9.05 -7.71 3.34
C ALA A 147 -8.77 -8.76 4.43
N GLY A 148 -9.78 -9.56 4.78
CA GLY A 148 -9.67 -10.60 5.81
C GLY A 148 -9.60 -10.09 7.26
N LEU A 149 -9.84 -8.80 7.51
CA LEU A 149 -10.00 -8.26 8.86
C LEU A 149 -11.46 -8.24 9.28
N ASP A 150 -11.71 -8.49 10.56
CA ASP A 150 -12.97 -8.24 11.22
C ASP A 150 -13.27 -6.72 11.34
N VAL A 151 -14.44 -6.36 11.86
CA VAL A 151 -14.87 -4.97 11.98
C VAL A 151 -13.90 -4.15 12.84
N GLU A 152 -13.49 -4.69 13.99
CA GLU A 152 -12.57 -4.01 14.91
C GLU A 152 -11.18 -3.82 14.29
N GLY A 153 -10.67 -4.84 13.61
CA GLY A 153 -9.39 -4.78 12.88
C GLY A 153 -9.40 -3.73 11.77
N ARG A 154 -10.53 -3.58 11.06
CA ARG A 154 -10.68 -2.53 10.03
C ARG A 154 -10.66 -1.13 10.64
N VAL A 155 -11.43 -0.92 11.72
CA VAL A 155 -11.47 0.39 12.42
C VAL A 155 -10.07 0.75 12.93
N SER A 156 -9.42 -0.18 13.63
CA SER A 156 -8.07 0.02 14.18
C SER A 156 -7.05 0.36 13.07
N LEU A 157 -7.08 -0.37 11.95
CA LEU A 157 -6.18 -0.10 10.83
C LEU A 157 -6.46 1.28 10.20
N HIS A 158 -7.72 1.65 10.00
CA HIS A 158 -8.08 2.97 9.47
C HIS A 158 -7.63 4.11 10.39
N GLU A 159 -7.73 3.95 11.71
CA GLU A 159 -7.21 4.94 12.66
C GLU A 159 -5.69 5.08 12.59
N GLN A 160 -4.98 3.95 12.45
CA GLN A 160 -3.52 3.96 12.26
C GLN A 160 -3.13 4.67 10.97
N ILE A 161 -3.82 4.35 9.87
CA ILE A 161 -3.62 4.99 8.56
C ILE A 161 -3.85 6.50 8.63
N ARG A 162 -4.93 6.96 9.29
CA ARG A 162 -5.23 8.39 9.44
C ARG A 162 -4.19 9.17 10.25
N LYS A 163 -3.46 8.51 11.14
CA LYS A 163 -2.37 9.13 11.92
C LYS A 163 -1.09 9.32 11.11
N LEU A 164 -0.98 8.68 9.95
CA LEU A 164 0.18 8.84 9.07
C LEU A 164 0.07 10.18 8.34
N LYS A 165 1.16 10.97 8.36
CA LYS A 165 1.22 12.29 7.70
C LYS A 165 1.61 12.23 6.22
N SER A 166 1.75 11.04 5.66
CA SER A 166 2.12 10.84 4.25
C SER A 166 0.88 10.70 3.37
N CYS A 167 1.03 10.98 2.08
CA CYS A 167 0.02 10.73 1.07
C CYS A 167 -0.26 9.22 0.97
N LEU A 168 -1.51 8.82 1.09
CA LEU A 168 -1.92 7.42 1.11
C LEU A 168 -2.80 7.10 -0.09
N LEU A 169 -2.39 6.10 -0.85
CA LEU A 169 -3.20 5.46 -1.87
C LEU A 169 -3.57 4.04 -1.43
N TYR A 170 -4.84 3.71 -1.42
CA TYR A 170 -5.26 2.35 -1.16
C TYR A 170 -6.44 1.92 -2.03
N THR A 171 -6.59 0.61 -2.25
CA THR A 171 -7.78 0.02 -2.86
C THR A 171 -8.68 -0.58 -1.78
N SER A 172 -9.97 -0.49 -1.99
CA SER A 172 -10.97 -1.13 -1.14
C SER A 172 -11.92 -1.95 -2.02
N PRO A 173 -12.38 -3.13 -1.55
CA PRO A 173 -13.47 -3.85 -2.24
C PRO A 173 -14.70 -2.95 -2.35
N SER A 174 -15.44 -3.07 -3.47
CA SER A 174 -16.72 -2.37 -3.62
C SER A 174 -17.70 -2.80 -2.52
N PRO A 175 -18.55 -1.89 -2.02
CA PRO A 175 -19.62 -2.25 -1.08
C PRO A 175 -20.54 -3.38 -1.58
N ARG A 176 -20.61 -3.59 -2.91
CA ARG A 176 -21.41 -4.65 -3.54
C ARG A 176 -20.73 -6.04 -3.49
N ASP A 177 -19.46 -6.11 -3.22
CA ASP A 177 -18.69 -7.37 -3.13
C ASP A 177 -18.72 -7.98 -1.71
N ARG A 178 -19.51 -7.40 -0.81
CA ARG A 178 -19.77 -7.90 0.54
C ARG A 178 -21.04 -8.74 0.54
N GLY A 179 -20.99 -9.87 -0.16
CA GLY A 179 -21.98 -10.95 -0.06
C GLY A 179 -21.69 -11.86 1.13
#